data_e2606d4032a6e22edfca4aa32ab0bfbd
#
_entry.id   e2606d4032a6e22edfca4aa32ab0bfbd
#
_cell.length_a   1.000
_cell.length_b   1.000
_cell.length_c   1.000
_cell.angle_alpha   90.00
_cell.angle_beta   90.00
_cell.angle_gamma   90.00
#
_symmetry.space_group_name_H-M   'P 1'
#
loop_
_entity.id
_entity.type
_entity.pdbx_description
1 polymer ?
#
loop_
_entity_poly.entity_id
_entity_poly.type
_entity_poly.pdbx_seq_one_letter_code
_entity_poly.pdbx_strand_id
1 'polypeptide(L)'
;MKERELEMISLICVSNDHDKLNTILKASLSRQKNVEYELIIVDSNKYGFNSAAEALNFGGKQAKGDYLFFIHHDISFQDDFELAELESYCKKFSFGVAGVAGVKNIEGKVATFSNIFHGEQKTKAANKSISTPVEVDVIDECLIIVPNKVFSKNQFSVIGPTWHLYGTDFALQMKLLDLPVLVFPSELWHVSDGKSLNLNYFDAIQWLVQRYSKNYSVIYTFFGVWPSNPILLKMKCFYRKLRFYIKGV
;
A
#
# COMPACT_ATOMS: atom_id res chain seq x y z
N MET A 1 24.18 -16.06 -26.21
CA MET A 1 23.11 -16.20 -25.21
C MET A 1 23.35 -15.05 -24.23
N LYS A 2 22.47 -14.03 -24.16
CA LYS A 2 22.52 -13.06 -23.06
C LYS A 2 22.20 -13.85 -21.79
N GLU A 3 23.09 -13.83 -20.81
CA GLU A 3 22.76 -14.24 -19.45
C GLU A 3 21.49 -13.49 -19.08
N ARG A 4 20.45 -14.22 -18.73
CA ARG A 4 19.24 -13.64 -18.13
C ARG A 4 19.69 -13.13 -16.77
N GLU A 5 19.92 -11.82 -16.63
CA GLU A 5 20.04 -11.24 -15.30
C GLU A 5 18.85 -11.71 -14.51
N LEU A 6 19.12 -12.37 -13.37
CA LEU A 6 18.06 -12.80 -12.46
C LEU A 6 17.34 -11.54 -11.99
N GLU A 7 16.08 -11.41 -12.36
CA GLU A 7 15.24 -10.32 -11.86
C GLU A 7 15.11 -10.49 -10.34
N MET A 8 15.41 -9.44 -9.59
CA MET A 8 15.47 -9.46 -8.13
C MET A 8 14.40 -8.55 -7.54
N ILE A 9 13.87 -8.91 -6.39
CA ILE A 9 12.95 -8.07 -5.61
C ILE A 9 13.77 -7.27 -4.57
N SER A 10 13.46 -5.98 -4.42
CA SER A 10 13.87 -5.20 -3.25
C SER A 10 12.67 -5.03 -2.32
N LEU A 11 12.76 -5.62 -1.13
CA LEU A 11 11.80 -5.39 -0.04
C LEU A 11 12.23 -4.17 0.76
N ILE A 12 11.40 -3.15 0.83
CA ILE A 12 11.63 -1.91 1.57
C ILE A 12 10.66 -1.86 2.75
N CYS A 13 11.20 -1.92 3.96
CA CYS A 13 10.42 -1.89 5.17
C CYS A 13 10.81 -0.69 6.03
N VAL A 14 9.87 0.23 6.25
CA VAL A 14 10.00 1.31 7.23
C VAL A 14 9.50 0.77 8.57
N SER A 15 10.34 0.81 9.60
CA SER A 15 9.99 0.24 10.90
C SER A 15 10.41 1.15 12.05
N ASN A 16 9.56 1.21 13.07
CA ASN A 16 9.83 1.77 14.39
C ASN A 16 9.76 0.71 15.51
N ASP A 17 9.47 -0.55 15.14
CA ASP A 17 9.29 -1.69 16.05
C ASP A 17 10.17 -2.86 15.58
N HIS A 18 11.34 -2.99 16.22
CA HIS A 18 12.32 -4.03 15.88
C HIS A 18 11.85 -5.44 16.28
N ASP A 19 11.01 -5.56 17.30
CA ASP A 19 10.50 -6.86 17.74
C ASP A 19 9.53 -7.43 16.71
N LYS A 20 8.55 -6.64 16.27
CA LYS A 20 7.65 -7.05 15.19
C LYS A 20 8.39 -7.31 13.89
N LEU A 21 9.31 -6.42 13.51
CA LEU A 21 10.14 -6.63 12.32
C LEU A 21 10.86 -7.99 12.35
N ASN A 22 11.45 -8.37 13.48
CA ASN A 22 12.22 -9.60 13.58
C ASN A 22 11.33 -10.85 13.73
N THR A 23 10.28 -10.76 14.57
CA THR A 23 9.44 -11.92 14.91
C THR A 23 8.33 -12.19 13.89
N ILE A 24 7.94 -11.20 13.08
CA ILE A 24 6.86 -11.32 12.10
C ILE A 24 7.43 -11.30 10.68
N LEU A 25 7.88 -10.14 10.20
CA LEU A 25 8.29 -10.00 8.81
C LEU A 25 9.52 -10.86 8.49
N LYS A 26 10.64 -10.68 9.19
CA LYS A 26 11.87 -11.43 8.91
C LYS A 26 11.69 -12.92 9.14
N ALA A 27 10.95 -13.33 10.17
CA ALA A 27 10.66 -14.74 10.43
C ALA A 27 9.86 -15.39 9.28
N SER A 28 8.93 -14.68 8.66
CA SER A 28 8.19 -15.18 7.50
C SER A 28 9.02 -15.14 6.22
N LEU A 29 9.84 -14.10 6.01
CA LEU A 29 10.75 -13.98 4.87
C LEU A 29 11.82 -15.07 4.84
N SER A 30 12.33 -15.49 6.00
CA SER A 30 13.34 -16.55 6.09
C SER A 30 12.85 -17.92 5.58
N ARG A 31 11.56 -18.12 5.43
CA ARG A 31 10.95 -19.34 4.88
C ARG A 31 10.70 -19.27 3.37
N GLN A 32 10.79 -18.07 2.77
CA GLN A 32 10.45 -17.89 1.35
C GLN A 32 11.46 -18.64 0.45
N LYS A 33 10.94 -19.31 -0.57
CA LYS A 33 11.67 -20.18 -1.48
C LYS A 33 11.51 -19.73 -2.93
N ASN A 34 12.46 -20.11 -3.79
CA ASN A 34 12.42 -19.90 -5.24
C ASN A 34 12.34 -18.41 -5.65
N VAL A 35 12.89 -17.53 -4.85
CA VAL A 35 12.93 -16.08 -5.11
C VAL A 35 14.22 -15.48 -4.55
N GLU A 36 14.84 -14.58 -5.31
CA GLU A 36 15.96 -13.77 -4.84
C GLU A 36 15.45 -12.37 -4.44
N TYR A 37 15.88 -11.93 -3.26
CA TYR A 37 15.48 -10.61 -2.76
C TYR A 37 16.56 -9.98 -1.88
N GLU A 38 16.57 -8.67 -1.83
CA GLU A 38 17.24 -7.89 -0.79
C GLU A 38 16.21 -7.29 0.16
N LEU A 39 16.60 -7.08 1.43
CA LEU A 39 15.77 -6.43 2.43
C LEU A 39 16.42 -5.12 2.90
N ILE A 40 15.79 -4.00 2.60
CA ILE A 40 16.20 -2.66 2.99
C ILE A 40 15.33 -2.21 4.16
N ILE A 41 15.94 -2.02 5.33
CA ILE A 41 15.24 -1.57 6.53
C ILE A 41 15.53 -0.10 6.76
N VAL A 42 14.48 0.70 6.84
CA VAL A 42 14.53 2.12 7.17
C VAL A 42 14.01 2.28 8.61
N ASP A 43 14.92 2.50 9.54
CA ASP A 43 14.58 2.73 10.95
C ASP A 43 14.08 4.18 11.11
N SER A 44 12.76 4.33 11.24
CA SER A 44 12.14 5.65 11.37
C SER A 44 12.44 6.34 12.71
N ASN A 45 12.84 5.59 13.75
CA ASN A 45 13.28 6.19 15.02
C ASN A 45 14.64 6.90 14.85
N LYS A 46 15.48 6.39 13.92
CA LYS A 46 16.81 6.94 13.67
C LYS A 46 16.78 8.20 12.79
N TYR A 47 15.91 8.23 11.77
CA TYR A 47 15.97 9.25 10.73
C TYR A 47 14.97 10.40 10.91
N GLY A 48 13.96 10.26 11.78
CA GLY A 48 13.01 11.32 12.12
C GLY A 48 12.18 11.84 10.93
N PHE A 49 11.74 10.97 10.02
CA PHE A 49 10.92 11.36 8.88
C PHE A 49 9.58 11.95 9.29
N ASN A 50 9.13 12.99 8.59
CA ASN A 50 7.84 13.62 8.83
C ASN A 50 6.66 12.86 8.19
N SER A 51 6.93 12.02 7.19
CA SER A 51 5.88 11.27 6.47
C SER A 51 6.36 9.91 6.01
N ALA A 52 5.39 9.00 5.77
CA ALA A 52 5.67 7.72 5.15
C ALA A 52 6.33 7.87 3.77
N ALA A 53 5.87 8.82 2.96
CA ALA A 53 6.41 9.06 1.62
C ALA A 53 7.91 9.39 1.66
N GLU A 54 8.37 10.23 2.60
CA GLU A 54 9.79 10.53 2.77
C GLU A 54 10.60 9.28 3.11
N ALA A 55 10.15 8.49 4.08
CA ALA A 55 10.82 7.28 4.53
C ALA A 55 10.88 6.19 3.44
N LEU A 56 9.76 5.96 2.74
CA LEU A 56 9.66 4.99 1.65
C LEU A 56 10.53 5.41 0.46
N ASN A 57 10.53 6.69 0.09
CA ASN A 57 11.40 7.21 -0.97
C ASN A 57 12.88 7.07 -0.61
N PHE A 58 13.24 7.31 0.65
CA PHE A 58 14.61 7.11 1.13
C PHE A 58 15.05 5.66 0.99
N GLY A 59 14.20 4.70 1.38
CA GLY A 59 14.48 3.27 1.21
C GLY A 59 14.50 2.85 -0.26
N GLY A 60 13.49 3.27 -1.03
CA GLY A 60 13.35 2.92 -2.44
C GLY A 60 14.53 3.38 -3.32
N LYS A 61 15.18 4.50 -2.98
CA LYS A 61 16.39 4.97 -3.68
C LYS A 61 17.61 4.07 -3.48
N GLN A 62 17.62 3.21 -2.48
CA GLN A 62 18.70 2.26 -2.20
C GLN A 62 18.48 0.92 -2.90
N ALA A 63 17.27 0.70 -3.42
CA ALA A 63 16.85 -0.54 -4.03
C ALA A 63 17.57 -0.81 -5.36
N LYS A 64 17.98 -2.06 -5.57
CA LYS A 64 18.67 -2.55 -6.77
C LYS A 64 17.83 -3.49 -7.60
N GLY A 65 16.72 -4.00 -7.02
CA GLY A 65 15.82 -4.93 -7.67
C GLY A 65 14.98 -4.29 -8.78
N ASP A 66 14.45 -5.12 -9.66
CA ASP A 66 13.57 -4.71 -10.76
C ASP A 66 12.17 -4.33 -10.27
N TYR A 67 11.77 -4.91 -9.16
CA TYR A 67 10.50 -4.66 -8.49
C TYR A 67 10.72 -4.27 -7.03
N LEU A 68 10.14 -3.16 -6.63
CA LEU A 68 10.21 -2.61 -5.27
C LEU A 68 8.94 -2.97 -4.51
N PHE A 69 9.09 -3.68 -3.41
CA PHE A 69 8.02 -4.13 -2.53
C PHE A 69 8.09 -3.32 -1.23
N PHE A 70 7.25 -2.31 -1.10
CA PHE A 70 7.14 -1.50 0.11
C PHE A 70 6.18 -2.21 1.07
N ILE A 71 6.72 -2.73 2.18
CA ILE A 71 6.01 -3.65 3.06
C ILE A 71 6.04 -3.18 4.52
N HIS A 72 4.93 -3.39 5.24
CA HIS A 72 4.87 -3.13 6.67
C HIS A 72 5.66 -4.19 7.46
N HIS A 73 6.23 -3.79 8.60
CA HIS A 73 7.03 -4.66 9.46
C HIS A 73 6.23 -5.77 10.16
N ASP A 74 4.90 -5.66 10.18
CA ASP A 74 3.97 -6.59 10.82
C ASP A 74 3.15 -7.42 9.82
N ILE A 75 3.69 -7.58 8.60
CA ILE A 75 3.19 -8.52 7.58
C ILE A 75 3.90 -9.86 7.73
N SER A 76 3.13 -10.94 7.67
CA SER A 76 3.61 -12.32 7.62
C SER A 76 3.12 -13.03 6.38
N PHE A 77 4.04 -13.55 5.58
CA PHE A 77 3.76 -14.45 4.48
C PHE A 77 3.28 -15.79 5.04
N GLN A 78 2.14 -16.31 4.56
CA GLN A 78 1.53 -17.52 5.10
C GLN A 78 1.97 -18.79 4.38
N ASP A 79 2.41 -18.67 3.11
CA ASP A 79 3.00 -19.75 2.31
C ASP A 79 4.48 -19.47 2.02
N ASP A 80 5.29 -20.54 1.84
CA ASP A 80 6.74 -20.44 1.59
C ASP A 80 7.08 -19.99 0.16
N PHE A 81 6.13 -19.96 -0.75
CA PHE A 81 6.29 -19.56 -2.17
C PHE A 81 5.58 -18.26 -2.53
N GLU A 82 4.93 -17.62 -1.58
CA GLU A 82 4.11 -16.42 -1.77
C GLU A 82 4.88 -15.29 -2.47
N LEU A 83 6.12 -15.05 -2.06
CA LEU A 83 6.96 -14.00 -2.64
C LEU A 83 7.36 -14.34 -4.09
N ALA A 84 7.60 -15.61 -4.40
CA ALA A 84 7.87 -16.09 -5.76
C ALA A 84 6.62 -15.98 -6.66
N GLU A 85 5.44 -16.20 -6.11
CA GLU A 85 4.17 -16.02 -6.84
C GLU A 85 3.93 -14.53 -7.17
N LEU A 86 4.16 -13.64 -6.21
CA LEU A 86 4.08 -12.19 -6.44
C LEU A 86 5.08 -11.74 -7.49
N GLU A 87 6.31 -12.24 -7.48
CA GLU A 87 7.31 -11.98 -8.52
C GLU A 87 6.83 -12.48 -9.89
N SER A 88 6.21 -13.65 -9.95
CA SER A 88 5.63 -14.19 -11.20
C SER A 88 4.55 -13.28 -11.77
N TYR A 89 3.68 -12.70 -10.93
CA TYR A 89 2.71 -11.69 -11.39
C TYR A 89 3.41 -10.42 -11.90
N CYS A 90 4.46 -9.95 -11.23
CA CYS A 90 5.23 -8.80 -11.67
C CYS A 90 5.82 -8.99 -13.08
N LYS A 91 6.32 -10.20 -13.36
CA LYS A 91 6.88 -10.56 -14.69
C LYS A 91 5.82 -10.70 -15.78
N LYS A 92 4.64 -11.15 -15.39
CA LYS A 92 3.53 -11.47 -16.33
C LYS A 92 2.70 -10.25 -16.72
N PHE A 93 2.52 -9.28 -15.81
CA PHE A 93 1.63 -8.15 -16.00
C PHE A 93 2.40 -6.83 -16.15
N SER A 94 1.90 -5.93 -16.99
CA SER A 94 2.39 -4.54 -17.04
C SER A 94 1.52 -3.67 -16.15
N PHE A 95 2.13 -2.92 -15.24
CA PHE A 95 1.41 -2.07 -14.29
C PHE A 95 2.25 -0.87 -13.84
N GLY A 96 1.58 0.16 -13.34
CA GLY A 96 2.20 1.30 -12.67
C GLY A 96 2.46 1.02 -11.20
N VAL A 97 1.45 0.42 -10.55
CA VAL A 97 1.53 -0.01 -9.16
C VAL A 97 0.62 -1.20 -8.93
N ALA A 98 1.03 -2.11 -8.08
CA ALA A 98 0.16 -3.17 -7.56
C ALA A 98 0.17 -3.17 -6.03
N GLY A 99 -0.87 -3.73 -5.45
CA GLY A 99 -0.97 -4.03 -4.03
C GLY A 99 -1.53 -5.43 -3.83
N VAL A 100 -1.75 -5.81 -2.59
CA VAL A 100 -2.39 -7.08 -2.20
C VAL A 100 -3.80 -6.86 -1.64
N ALA A 101 -4.19 -5.60 -1.54
CA ALA A 101 -5.54 -5.16 -1.23
C ALA A 101 -5.86 -3.87 -1.99
N GLY A 102 -7.11 -3.72 -2.46
CA GLY A 102 -7.52 -2.55 -3.23
C GLY A 102 -9.01 -2.31 -3.20
N VAL A 103 -9.39 -1.12 -3.65
CA VAL A 103 -10.78 -0.65 -3.72
C VAL A 103 -11.12 -0.32 -5.15
N LYS A 104 -12.29 -0.76 -5.61
CA LYS A 104 -12.86 -0.43 -6.91
C LYS A 104 -14.30 0.06 -6.76
N ASN A 105 -14.63 1.10 -7.49
CA ASN A 105 -16.02 1.47 -7.69
C ASN A 105 -16.63 0.60 -8.79
N ILE A 106 -17.68 -0.13 -8.46
CA ILE A 106 -18.46 -0.92 -9.41
C ILE A 106 -19.89 -0.34 -9.40
N GLU A 107 -20.25 0.36 -10.45
CA GLU A 107 -21.60 0.95 -10.62
C GLU A 107 -22.10 1.76 -9.39
N GLY A 108 -21.22 2.58 -8.83
CA GLY A 108 -21.52 3.41 -7.65
C GLY A 108 -21.38 2.68 -6.31
N LYS A 109 -21.07 1.38 -6.30
CA LYS A 109 -20.82 0.60 -5.09
C LYS A 109 -19.34 0.36 -4.87
N VAL A 110 -18.88 0.53 -3.64
CA VAL A 110 -17.49 0.24 -3.25
C VAL A 110 -17.30 -1.26 -3.05
N ALA A 111 -16.41 -1.85 -3.83
CA ALA A 111 -15.95 -3.22 -3.65
C ALA A 111 -14.49 -3.19 -3.17
N THR A 112 -14.16 -4.02 -2.18
CA THR A 112 -12.81 -4.24 -1.69
C THR A 112 -12.33 -5.63 -2.09
N PHE A 113 -11.10 -5.71 -2.62
CA PHE A 113 -10.50 -6.93 -3.15
C PHE A 113 -9.25 -7.25 -2.36
N SER A 114 -9.17 -8.43 -1.76
CA SER A 114 -7.98 -8.93 -1.06
C SER A 114 -8.18 -10.37 -0.58
N ASN A 115 -7.07 -11.07 -0.38
CA ASN A 115 -7.03 -12.34 0.36
C ASN A 115 -6.36 -12.20 1.74
N ILE A 116 -6.05 -10.97 2.16
CA ILE A 116 -5.35 -10.68 3.41
C ILE A 116 -6.26 -10.98 4.61
N PHE A 117 -5.64 -11.51 5.66
CA PHE A 117 -6.21 -11.56 7.00
C PHE A 117 -5.55 -10.49 7.87
N HIS A 118 -6.31 -9.84 8.74
CA HIS A 118 -5.79 -8.84 9.66
C HIS A 118 -6.22 -9.09 11.11
N GLY A 119 -5.43 -8.54 12.03
CA GLY A 119 -5.63 -8.68 13.48
C GLY A 119 -5.31 -10.08 14.01
N GLU A 120 -5.33 -10.23 15.31
CA GLU A 120 -5.05 -11.50 16.01
C GLU A 120 -6.06 -12.61 15.65
N GLN A 121 -7.31 -12.24 15.38
CA GLN A 121 -8.38 -13.18 15.03
C GLN A 121 -8.38 -13.55 13.54
N LYS A 122 -7.43 -13.07 12.75
CA LYS A 122 -7.31 -13.34 11.31
C LYS A 122 -8.62 -13.12 10.54
N THR A 123 -9.25 -11.97 10.73
CA THR A 123 -10.45 -11.61 9.97
C THR A 123 -10.10 -11.19 8.55
N LYS A 124 -10.96 -11.49 7.57
CA LYS A 124 -10.73 -11.09 6.17
C LYS A 124 -10.77 -9.57 6.03
N ALA A 125 -9.76 -9.00 5.35
CA ALA A 125 -9.65 -7.56 5.13
C ALA A 125 -10.63 -7.00 4.08
N ALA A 126 -11.13 -7.85 3.18
CA ALA A 126 -11.95 -7.42 2.06
C ALA A 126 -13.25 -8.23 1.93
N ASN A 127 -14.23 -7.66 1.21
CA ASN A 127 -15.49 -8.32 0.93
C ASN A 127 -15.45 -9.24 -0.30
N LYS A 128 -14.37 -9.20 -1.10
CA LYS A 128 -14.15 -10.06 -2.26
C LYS A 128 -12.76 -10.68 -2.22
N SER A 129 -12.70 -12.00 -2.19
CA SER A 129 -11.46 -12.76 -2.45
C SER A 129 -11.19 -12.83 -3.96
N ILE A 130 -9.92 -12.96 -4.32
CA ILE A 130 -9.46 -13.01 -5.71
C ILE A 130 -8.53 -14.20 -5.94
N SER A 131 -8.59 -14.77 -7.13
CA SER A 131 -7.68 -15.85 -7.59
C SER A 131 -6.81 -15.43 -8.77
N THR A 132 -7.09 -14.26 -9.35
CA THR A 132 -6.33 -13.65 -10.45
C THR A 132 -6.18 -12.15 -10.19
N PRO A 133 -5.15 -11.51 -10.75
CA PRO A 133 -5.00 -10.06 -10.65
C PRO A 133 -6.24 -9.29 -11.09
N VAL A 134 -6.59 -8.25 -10.32
CA VAL A 134 -7.77 -7.41 -10.56
C VAL A 134 -7.35 -5.96 -10.65
N GLU A 135 -7.84 -5.24 -11.67
CA GLU A 135 -7.66 -3.80 -11.77
C GLU A 135 -8.60 -3.07 -10.81
N VAL A 136 -8.03 -2.10 -10.07
CA VAL A 136 -8.72 -1.36 -9.01
C VAL A 136 -8.53 0.16 -9.16
N ASP A 137 -9.25 0.94 -8.37
CA ASP A 137 -9.09 2.40 -8.36
C ASP A 137 -7.95 2.86 -7.49
N VAL A 138 -7.80 2.24 -6.31
CA VAL A 138 -6.74 2.53 -5.34
C VAL A 138 -6.32 1.27 -4.60
N ILE A 139 -5.12 1.28 -4.03
CA ILE A 139 -4.55 0.18 -3.25
C ILE A 139 -4.41 0.56 -1.77
N ASP A 140 -4.30 -0.47 -0.93
CA ASP A 140 -3.92 -0.38 0.48
C ASP A 140 -2.39 -0.24 0.62
N GLU A 141 -1.95 0.07 1.83
CA GLU A 141 -0.58 0.45 2.13
C GLU A 141 0.26 -0.68 2.75
N CYS A 142 -0.36 -1.81 3.11
CA CYS A 142 0.33 -2.89 3.82
C CYS A 142 1.43 -3.58 2.99
N LEU A 143 1.23 -3.71 1.68
CA LEU A 143 2.23 -4.11 0.69
C LEU A 143 1.92 -3.43 -0.65
N ILE A 144 2.86 -2.58 -1.10
CA ILE A 144 2.80 -1.88 -2.38
C ILE A 144 3.94 -2.36 -3.26
N ILE A 145 3.65 -2.70 -4.49
CA ILE A 145 4.60 -3.22 -5.48
C ILE A 145 4.72 -2.22 -6.62
N VAL A 146 5.94 -1.77 -6.90
CA VAL A 146 6.21 -0.79 -7.97
C VAL A 146 7.38 -1.29 -8.82
N PRO A 147 7.24 -1.36 -10.15
CA PRO A 147 8.40 -1.60 -11.02
C PRO A 147 9.46 -0.50 -10.82
N ASN A 148 10.72 -0.87 -10.67
CA ASN A 148 11.80 0.11 -10.42
C ASN A 148 11.88 1.19 -11.53
N LYS A 149 11.63 0.79 -12.79
CA LYS A 149 11.55 1.73 -13.93
C LYS A 149 10.42 2.76 -13.79
N VAL A 150 9.36 2.46 -13.04
CA VAL A 150 8.27 3.39 -12.71
C VAL A 150 8.67 4.25 -11.54
N PHE A 151 9.18 3.63 -10.44
CA PHE A 151 9.58 4.32 -9.23
C PHE A 151 10.70 5.35 -9.47
N SER A 152 11.67 5.03 -10.33
CA SER A 152 12.77 5.95 -10.68
C SER A 152 12.29 7.28 -11.30
N LYS A 153 11.11 7.28 -11.92
CA LYS A 153 10.48 8.47 -12.53
C LYS A 153 9.38 9.07 -11.68
N ASN A 154 8.75 8.26 -10.82
CA ASN A 154 7.56 8.61 -10.05
C ASN A 154 7.72 8.10 -8.63
N GLN A 155 8.08 8.97 -7.70
CA GLN A 155 8.20 8.64 -6.28
C GLN A 155 6.90 8.95 -5.53
N PHE A 156 6.76 8.44 -4.30
CA PHE A 156 5.64 8.81 -3.44
C PHE A 156 5.65 10.32 -3.19
N SER A 157 4.51 10.96 -3.37
CA SER A 157 4.39 12.40 -3.13
C SER A 157 4.28 12.70 -1.64
N VAL A 158 4.97 13.73 -1.18
CA VAL A 158 4.79 14.25 0.18
C VAL A 158 3.53 15.12 0.20
N ILE A 159 2.39 14.53 0.58
CA ILE A 159 1.09 15.21 0.65
C ILE A 159 0.85 15.89 2.02
N GLY A 160 1.88 15.93 2.88
CA GLY A 160 1.83 16.47 4.22
C GLY A 160 2.47 15.53 5.24
N PRO A 161 2.52 15.90 6.54
CA PRO A 161 3.08 15.08 7.61
C PRO A 161 2.13 13.94 7.97
N THR A 162 2.04 12.95 7.09
CA THR A 162 1.11 11.81 7.22
C THR A 162 1.80 10.47 6.99
N TRP A 163 1.29 9.46 7.70
CA TRP A 163 1.63 8.05 7.53
C TRP A 163 0.51 7.27 6.83
N HIS A 164 -0.44 7.99 6.20
CA HIS A 164 -1.59 7.44 5.50
C HIS A 164 -1.71 8.02 4.09
N LEU A 165 -2.47 7.33 3.24
CA LEU A 165 -2.88 7.76 1.90
C LEU A 165 -1.77 7.83 0.85
N TYR A 166 -0.54 7.43 1.16
CA TYR A 166 0.55 7.39 0.18
C TYR A 166 0.33 6.33 -0.90
N GLY A 167 -0.28 5.19 -0.56
CA GLY A 167 -0.69 4.17 -1.52
C GLY A 167 -1.84 4.65 -2.42
N THR A 168 -2.84 5.31 -1.82
CA THR A 168 -3.94 5.92 -2.58
C THR A 168 -3.44 7.03 -3.51
N ASP A 169 -2.55 7.93 -3.03
CA ASP A 169 -1.96 9.00 -3.84
C ASP A 169 -1.18 8.42 -5.03
N PHE A 170 -0.34 7.42 -4.77
CA PHE A 170 0.48 6.80 -5.81
C PHE A 170 -0.39 6.09 -6.86
N ALA A 171 -1.45 5.40 -6.45
CA ALA A 171 -2.40 4.77 -7.36
C ALA A 171 -3.10 5.80 -8.27
N LEU A 172 -3.57 6.92 -7.71
CA LEU A 172 -4.17 7.99 -8.49
C LEU A 172 -3.17 8.64 -9.46
N GLN A 173 -1.91 8.79 -9.04
CA GLN A 173 -0.84 9.27 -9.91
C GLN A 173 -0.61 8.32 -11.09
N MET A 174 -0.56 7.00 -10.86
CA MET A 174 -0.41 6.01 -11.94
C MET A 174 -1.58 6.04 -12.91
N LYS A 175 -2.81 6.18 -12.43
CA LYS A 175 -4.00 6.31 -13.28
C LYS A 175 -3.95 7.57 -14.17
N LEU A 176 -3.40 8.68 -13.68
CA LEU A 176 -3.21 9.89 -14.51
C LEU A 176 -2.13 9.73 -15.59
N LEU A 177 -1.29 8.71 -15.47
CA LEU A 177 -0.28 8.34 -16.45
C LEU A 177 -0.73 7.17 -17.35
N ASP A 178 -2.02 6.81 -17.31
CA ASP A 178 -2.61 5.67 -18.01
C ASP A 178 -1.90 4.33 -17.71
N LEU A 179 -1.35 4.20 -16.50
CA LEU A 179 -0.73 2.97 -16.03
C LEU A 179 -1.70 2.18 -15.13
N PRO A 180 -1.84 0.85 -15.36
CA PRO A 180 -2.75 0.01 -14.57
C PRO A 180 -2.39 0.01 -13.08
N VAL A 181 -3.44 0.01 -12.25
CA VAL A 181 -3.39 -0.18 -10.79
C VAL A 181 -4.00 -1.53 -10.49
N LEU A 182 -3.21 -2.47 -9.96
CA LEU A 182 -3.62 -3.87 -9.81
C LEU A 182 -3.65 -4.29 -8.35
N VAL A 183 -4.45 -5.31 -8.04
CA VAL A 183 -4.34 -6.13 -6.83
C VAL A 183 -3.92 -7.52 -7.25
N PHE A 184 -2.82 -8.01 -6.69
CA PHE A 184 -2.37 -9.39 -6.86
C PHE A 184 -2.95 -10.28 -5.77
N PRO A 185 -3.39 -11.50 -6.12
CA PRO A 185 -3.77 -12.49 -5.11
C PRO A 185 -2.58 -12.79 -4.21
N SER A 186 -2.77 -12.74 -2.90
CA SER A 186 -1.74 -13.06 -1.91
C SER A 186 -2.37 -13.29 -0.54
N GLU A 187 -2.06 -14.40 0.10
CA GLU A 187 -2.56 -14.76 1.42
C GLU A 187 -1.60 -14.29 2.52
N LEU A 188 -1.65 -13.02 2.84
CA LEU A 188 -0.83 -12.41 3.88
C LEU A 188 -1.62 -12.29 5.19
N TRP A 189 -0.90 -12.34 6.30
CA TRP A 189 -1.42 -11.93 7.59
C TRP A 189 -0.81 -10.59 8.01
N HIS A 190 -1.66 -9.57 8.14
CA HIS A 190 -1.33 -8.27 8.71
C HIS A 190 -1.73 -8.29 10.18
N VAL A 191 -0.75 -8.34 11.07
CA VAL A 191 -0.96 -8.59 12.50
C VAL A 191 -1.74 -7.47 13.17
N SER A 192 -1.55 -6.22 12.75
CA SER A 192 -2.35 -5.11 13.25
C SER A 192 -3.80 -5.20 12.72
N ASP A 193 -4.72 -4.66 13.52
CA ASP A 193 -6.16 -4.72 13.25
C ASP A 193 -6.69 -3.50 12.47
N GLY A 194 -5.81 -2.71 11.88
CA GLY A 194 -6.17 -1.52 11.10
C GLY A 194 -6.68 -0.34 11.94
N LYS A 195 -6.58 -0.38 13.27
CA LYS A 195 -6.96 0.72 14.17
C LYS A 195 -5.92 1.85 14.27
N SER A 196 -4.95 1.89 13.36
CA SER A 196 -3.96 2.97 13.28
C SER A 196 -4.53 4.30 12.78
N LEU A 197 -5.80 4.32 12.34
CA LEU A 197 -6.47 5.52 11.89
C LEU A 197 -6.49 6.56 13.01
N ASN A 198 -5.98 7.76 12.73
CA ASN A 198 -5.97 8.88 13.65
C ASN A 198 -6.56 10.13 13.01
N LEU A 199 -6.67 11.22 13.77
CA LEU A 199 -7.28 12.46 13.28
C LEU A 199 -6.51 13.09 12.13
N ASN A 200 -5.19 12.86 12.01
CA ASN A 200 -4.36 13.38 10.92
C ASN A 200 -4.76 12.80 9.55
N TYR A 201 -5.40 11.63 9.52
CA TYR A 201 -5.98 11.07 8.30
C TYR A 201 -6.97 12.05 7.64
N PHE A 202 -7.78 12.75 8.42
CA PHE A 202 -8.78 13.68 7.88
C PHE A 202 -8.17 14.97 7.32
N ASP A 203 -6.96 15.32 7.71
CA ASP A 203 -6.23 16.41 7.10
C ASP A 203 -5.52 15.91 5.82
N ALA A 204 -4.92 14.74 5.88
CA ALA A 204 -4.31 14.09 4.72
C ALA A 204 -5.32 13.85 3.58
N ILE A 205 -6.54 13.41 3.89
CA ILE A 205 -7.57 13.20 2.84
C ILE A 205 -8.01 14.54 2.21
N GLN A 206 -8.00 15.65 2.95
CA GLN A 206 -8.32 16.95 2.37
C GLN A 206 -7.23 17.40 1.38
N TRP A 207 -5.94 17.22 1.72
CA TRP A 207 -4.84 17.51 0.80
C TRP A 207 -4.90 16.62 -0.45
N LEU A 208 -5.12 15.33 -0.26
CA LEU A 208 -5.26 14.38 -1.37
C LEU A 208 -6.41 14.77 -2.31
N VAL A 209 -7.60 15.00 -1.77
CA VAL A 209 -8.77 15.38 -2.56
C VAL A 209 -8.54 16.70 -3.28
N GLN A 210 -7.95 17.70 -2.61
CA GLN A 210 -7.64 18.98 -3.23
C GLN A 210 -6.68 18.82 -4.42
N ARG A 211 -5.65 17.98 -4.29
CA ARG A 211 -4.68 17.68 -5.34
C ARG A 211 -5.34 17.11 -6.60
N TYR A 212 -6.29 16.21 -6.42
CA TYR A 212 -6.92 15.47 -7.52
C TYR A 212 -8.33 15.97 -7.90
N SER A 213 -8.81 17.06 -7.30
CA SER A 213 -10.17 17.59 -7.49
C SER A 213 -10.54 17.95 -8.92
N LYS A 214 -9.56 18.28 -9.77
CA LYS A 214 -9.76 18.56 -11.19
C LYS A 214 -9.94 17.30 -12.05
N ASN A 215 -9.47 16.15 -11.57
CA ASN A 215 -9.45 14.88 -12.30
C ASN A 215 -10.55 13.92 -11.83
N TYR A 216 -10.88 13.96 -10.54
CA TYR A 216 -11.83 13.04 -9.92
C TYR A 216 -12.89 13.80 -9.14
N SER A 217 -14.16 13.54 -9.41
CA SER A 217 -15.29 14.09 -8.63
C SER A 217 -15.42 13.43 -7.25
N VAL A 218 -14.89 12.21 -7.12
CA VAL A 218 -14.93 11.39 -5.89
C VAL A 218 -13.64 10.57 -5.83
N ILE A 219 -13.06 10.47 -4.63
CA ILE A 219 -11.94 9.59 -4.33
C ILE A 219 -12.40 8.47 -3.39
N TYR A 220 -12.06 7.24 -3.74
CA TYR A 220 -12.33 6.05 -2.95
C TYR A 220 -11.10 5.69 -2.11
N THR A 221 -11.32 5.24 -0.89
CA THR A 221 -10.28 4.69 0.00
C THR A 221 -10.87 3.53 0.79
N PHE A 222 -10.05 2.74 1.47
CA PHE A 222 -10.55 1.72 2.40
C PHE A 222 -11.42 2.29 3.52
N PHE A 223 -11.21 3.56 3.88
CA PHE A 223 -11.96 4.23 4.96
C PHE A 223 -13.15 5.05 4.47
N GLY A 224 -13.49 4.96 3.19
CA GLY A 224 -14.70 5.57 2.66
C GLY A 224 -14.56 6.27 1.31
N VAL A 225 -15.62 6.97 0.94
CA VAL A 225 -15.79 7.69 -0.33
C VAL A 225 -15.72 9.18 -0.06
N TRP A 226 -14.87 9.93 -0.74
CA TRP A 226 -14.58 11.32 -0.43
C TRP A 226 -14.91 12.22 -1.63
N PRO A 227 -15.88 13.12 -1.49
CA PRO A 227 -16.29 14.02 -2.58
C PRO A 227 -15.22 15.10 -2.81
N SER A 228 -14.98 15.46 -4.06
CA SER A 228 -14.06 16.54 -4.42
C SER A 228 -14.65 17.94 -4.23
N ASN A 229 -15.99 18.04 -4.04
CA ASN A 229 -16.61 19.31 -3.66
C ASN A 229 -16.10 19.73 -2.27
N PRO A 230 -15.49 20.94 -2.12
CA PRO A 230 -14.82 21.34 -0.89
C PRO A 230 -15.77 21.51 0.31
N ILE A 231 -17.03 21.91 0.06
CA ILE A 231 -18.02 22.07 1.13
C ILE A 231 -18.44 20.70 1.65
N LEU A 232 -18.81 19.78 0.76
CA LEU A 232 -19.20 18.41 1.12
C LEU A 232 -18.05 17.65 1.79
N LEU A 233 -16.82 17.86 1.33
CA LEU A 233 -15.64 17.26 1.93
C LEU A 233 -15.44 17.73 3.37
N LYS A 234 -15.48 19.06 3.60
CA LYS A 234 -15.34 19.63 4.95
C LYS A 234 -16.42 19.11 5.90
N MET A 235 -17.69 19.11 5.45
CA MET A 235 -18.80 18.55 6.25
C MET A 235 -18.58 17.09 6.59
N LYS A 236 -18.14 16.27 5.64
CA LYS A 236 -17.87 14.86 5.85
C LYS A 236 -16.70 14.64 6.81
N CYS A 237 -15.60 15.37 6.65
CA CYS A 237 -14.45 15.30 7.56
C CYS A 237 -14.86 15.72 8.98
N PHE A 238 -15.61 16.79 9.13
CA PHE A 238 -16.14 17.24 10.44
C PHE A 238 -16.99 16.16 11.10
N TYR A 239 -17.97 15.60 10.38
CA TYR A 239 -18.82 14.53 10.90
C TYR A 239 -18.01 13.28 11.31
N ARG A 240 -17.04 12.89 10.49
CA ARG A 240 -16.18 11.73 10.78
C ARG A 240 -15.27 12.00 11.99
N LYS A 241 -14.66 13.18 12.09
CA LYS A 241 -13.88 13.60 13.28
C LYS A 241 -14.76 13.57 14.55
N LEU A 242 -15.99 14.08 14.48
CA LEU A 242 -16.92 14.05 15.62
C LEU A 242 -17.24 12.61 16.04
N ARG A 243 -17.53 11.72 15.09
CA ARG A 243 -17.75 10.29 15.39
C ARG A 243 -16.52 9.64 16.03
N PHE A 244 -15.34 9.98 15.55
CA PHE A 244 -14.08 9.48 16.12
C PHE A 244 -13.93 9.89 17.59
N TYR A 245 -14.25 11.14 17.95
CA TYR A 245 -14.23 11.59 19.34
C TYR A 245 -15.27 10.89 20.22
N ILE A 246 -16.47 10.65 19.69
CA ILE A 246 -17.58 10.06 20.49
C ILE A 246 -17.43 8.56 20.67
N LYS A 247 -16.95 7.86 19.64
CA LYS A 247 -16.94 6.37 19.61
C LYS A 247 -15.55 5.75 19.70
N GLY A 248 -14.47 6.54 19.61
CA GLY A 248 -13.12 6.03 19.52
C GLY A 248 -12.83 5.27 18.20
N VAL A 249 -13.67 5.47 17.18
CA VAL A 249 -13.58 4.75 15.88
C VAL A 249 -13.77 5.73 14.73
#